data_f009d2f27ca7e820d05a614ee20efd60
#
_entry.id   f009d2f27ca7e820d05a614ee20efd60
#
_cell.length_a   1.000
_cell.length_b   1.000
_cell.length_c   1.000
_cell.angle_alpha   90.00
_cell.angle_beta   90.00
_cell.angle_gamma   90.00
#
_symmetry.space_group_name_H-M   'P 1'
#
loop_
_entity.id
_entity.type
_entity.pdbx_description
1 polymer ?
#
loop_
_entity_poly.entity_id
_entity_poly.type
_entity_poly.pdbx_seq_one_letter_code
_entity_poly.pdbx_strand_id
1 'polypeptide(L)'
;ALRDEGQREKAMAEYQAIDAKFPQDRPTVKDLVDHIDHVKKTIGVDYVGIGTDFDGGGGIVGCDDVSGMIHVTEELMRRGYSDSEIEKIWGGNLMRVFGRVLALAKR
;
A
#
# COMPACT_ATOMS: atom_id res chain seq x y z
N ALA A 1 10.11 5.90 -27.22
CA ALA A 1 8.87 5.13 -27.07
C ALA A 1 8.81 4.04 -28.13
N LEU A 2 8.55 2.79 -27.74
CA LEU A 2 8.38 1.65 -28.66
C LEU A 2 7.09 1.86 -29.46
N ARG A 3 7.26 2.21 -30.75
CA ARG A 3 6.13 2.53 -31.64
C ARG A 3 5.67 1.35 -32.48
N ASP A 4 6.50 0.30 -32.56
CA ASP A 4 6.27 -0.89 -33.34
C ASP A 4 5.82 -2.03 -32.41
N GLU A 5 4.74 -2.73 -32.80
CA GLU A 5 4.16 -3.83 -32.04
C GLU A 5 5.15 -4.98 -31.86
N GLY A 6 5.92 -5.30 -32.90
CA GLY A 6 6.97 -6.32 -32.83
C GLY A 6 8.09 -5.98 -31.84
N GLN A 7 8.44 -4.70 -31.71
CA GLN A 7 9.42 -4.23 -30.70
C GLN A 7 8.88 -4.37 -29.27
N ARG A 8 7.58 -4.12 -29.11
CA ARG A 8 6.92 -4.29 -27.80
C ARG A 8 6.88 -5.75 -27.38
N GLU A 9 6.51 -6.64 -28.29
CA GLU A 9 6.48 -8.08 -28.01
C GLU A 9 7.87 -8.60 -27.64
N LYS A 10 8.90 -8.18 -28.38
CA LYS A 10 10.28 -8.56 -28.07
C LYS A 10 10.73 -8.04 -26.72
N ALA A 11 10.47 -6.77 -26.42
CA ALA A 11 10.81 -6.17 -25.13
C ALA A 11 10.08 -6.85 -23.97
N MET A 12 8.81 -7.22 -24.17
CA MET A 12 8.02 -7.93 -23.17
C MET A 12 8.57 -9.34 -22.93
N ALA A 13 8.95 -10.05 -23.99
CA ALA A 13 9.55 -11.38 -23.88
C ALA A 13 10.91 -11.34 -23.15
N GLU A 14 11.74 -10.33 -23.43
CA GLU A 14 13.01 -10.11 -22.73
C GLU A 14 12.79 -9.79 -21.24
N TYR A 15 11.80 -8.95 -20.93
CA TYR A 15 11.43 -8.64 -19.56
C TYR A 15 10.97 -9.88 -18.79
N GLN A 16 10.08 -10.69 -19.40
CA GLN A 16 9.60 -11.93 -18.79
C GLN A 16 10.72 -12.95 -18.57
N ALA A 17 11.70 -13.03 -19.50
CA ALA A 17 12.85 -13.90 -19.35
C ALA A 17 13.77 -13.46 -18.18
N ILE A 18 13.93 -12.15 -17.97
CA ILE A 18 14.69 -11.61 -16.84
C ILE A 18 13.97 -11.92 -15.53
N ASP A 19 12.67 -11.69 -15.47
CA ASP A 19 11.85 -11.95 -14.29
C ASP A 19 11.85 -13.43 -13.90
N ALA A 20 11.79 -14.33 -14.88
CA ALA A 20 11.89 -15.77 -14.66
C ALA A 20 13.27 -16.20 -14.13
N LYS A 21 14.34 -15.53 -14.59
CA LYS A 21 15.71 -15.82 -14.17
C LYS A 21 16.05 -15.24 -12.79
N PHE A 22 15.45 -14.12 -12.45
CA PHE A 22 15.66 -13.39 -11.18
C PHE A 22 14.32 -13.12 -10.51
N PRO A 23 13.60 -14.17 -10.04
CA PRO A 23 12.32 -13.98 -9.39
C PRO A 23 12.48 -13.08 -8.17
N GLN A 24 11.62 -12.06 -8.07
CA GLN A 24 11.61 -11.18 -6.92
C GLN A 24 10.71 -11.77 -5.83
N ASP A 25 11.20 -11.75 -4.61
CA ASP A 25 10.37 -12.04 -3.44
C ASP A 25 9.36 -10.90 -3.29
N ARG A 26 8.08 -11.23 -3.48
CA ARG A 26 7.02 -10.25 -3.31
C ARG A 26 6.74 -10.01 -1.82
N PRO A 27 6.61 -8.74 -1.39
CA PRO A 27 6.22 -8.43 -0.03
C PRO A 27 4.81 -8.96 0.27
N THR A 28 4.53 -9.14 1.54
CA THR A 28 3.27 -9.67 2.06
C THR A 28 2.51 -8.64 2.88
N VAL A 29 1.28 -8.95 3.26
CA VAL A 29 0.50 -8.13 4.21
C VAL A 29 1.26 -7.96 5.53
N LYS A 30 2.02 -8.96 5.98
CA LYS A 30 2.84 -8.85 7.20
C LYS A 30 3.91 -7.79 7.05
N ASP A 31 4.60 -7.76 5.91
CA ASP A 31 5.63 -6.75 5.63
C ASP A 31 5.02 -5.35 5.62
N LEU A 32 3.82 -5.17 5.02
CA LEU A 32 3.11 -3.90 5.05
C LEU A 32 2.82 -3.45 6.48
N VAL A 33 2.31 -4.35 7.31
CA VAL A 33 1.98 -4.02 8.71
C VAL A 33 3.25 -3.80 9.55
N ASP A 34 4.38 -4.44 9.21
CA ASP A 34 5.68 -4.12 9.83
C ASP A 34 6.06 -2.64 9.63
N HIS A 35 5.78 -2.08 8.45
CA HIS A 35 5.97 -0.65 8.19
C HIS A 35 5.02 0.22 9.03
N ILE A 36 3.77 -0.19 9.18
CA ILE A 36 2.81 0.50 10.07
C ILE A 36 3.30 0.49 11.52
N ASP A 37 3.74 -0.66 12.01
CA ASP A 37 4.32 -0.80 13.35
C ASP A 37 5.52 0.14 13.54
N HIS A 38 6.37 0.24 12.53
CA HIS A 38 7.54 1.12 12.57
C HIS A 38 7.13 2.58 12.71
N VAL A 39 6.18 3.05 11.91
CA VAL A 39 5.67 4.43 12.01
C VAL A 39 5.03 4.67 13.38
N LYS A 40 4.18 3.74 13.85
CA LYS A 40 3.54 3.83 15.17
C LYS A 40 4.57 3.97 16.28
N LYS A 41 5.64 3.19 16.26
CA LYS A 41 6.71 3.24 17.27
C LYS A 41 7.54 4.51 17.20
N THR A 42 7.73 5.05 15.99
CA THR A 42 8.63 6.19 15.77
C THR A 42 7.94 7.52 16.05
N ILE A 43 6.73 7.72 15.55
CA ILE A 43 6.02 9.01 15.63
C ILE A 43 4.56 8.89 16.11
N GLY A 44 4.05 7.69 16.27
CA GLY A 44 2.68 7.44 16.73
C GLY A 44 1.71 7.08 15.63
N VAL A 45 0.61 6.45 16.03
CA VAL A 45 -0.43 5.94 15.12
C VAL A 45 -1.23 7.04 14.40
N ASP A 46 -1.17 8.27 14.88
CA ASP A 46 -1.90 9.40 14.31
C ASP A 46 -1.34 9.87 12.95
N TYR A 47 -0.19 9.38 12.55
CA TYR A 47 0.55 9.86 11.38
C TYR A 47 0.73 8.80 10.28
N VAL A 48 0.01 7.71 10.36
CA VAL A 48 0.06 6.64 9.37
C VAL A 48 -1.28 6.47 8.67
N GLY A 49 -1.22 6.15 7.38
CA GLY A 49 -2.38 5.80 6.56
C GLY A 49 -2.00 4.70 5.57
N ILE A 50 -2.99 4.17 4.88
CA ILE A 50 -2.80 3.14 3.87
C ILE A 50 -2.78 3.78 2.48
N GLY A 51 -1.72 3.48 1.71
CA GLY A 51 -1.63 3.80 0.30
C GLY A 51 -1.28 2.53 -0.47
N THR A 52 -2.15 2.10 -1.37
CA THR A 52 -2.03 0.81 -2.05
C THR A 52 -1.33 0.89 -3.40
N ASP A 53 -1.41 2.03 -4.05
CA ASP A 53 -0.95 2.22 -5.42
C ASP A 53 -1.50 1.17 -6.42
N PHE A 54 -2.70 0.67 -6.15
CA PHE A 54 -3.39 -0.20 -7.10
C PHE A 54 -3.47 0.50 -8.47
N ASP A 55 -3.37 -0.26 -9.54
CA ASP A 55 -3.30 0.22 -10.93
C ASP A 55 -2.02 1.01 -11.30
N GLY A 56 -1.18 1.39 -10.34
CA GLY A 56 0.11 2.05 -10.54
C GLY A 56 1.33 1.14 -10.35
N GLY A 57 1.12 -0.16 -10.18
CA GLY A 57 2.17 -1.14 -9.91
C GLY A 57 2.20 -1.65 -8.48
N GLY A 58 1.24 -1.20 -7.66
CA GLY A 58 1.05 -1.70 -6.30
C GLY A 58 0.46 -3.11 -6.29
N GLY A 59 0.37 -3.64 -5.09
CA GLY A 59 -0.10 -5.00 -4.84
C GLY A 59 0.96 -5.83 -4.12
N ILE A 60 0.50 -6.58 -3.13
CA ILE A 60 1.36 -7.45 -2.30
C ILE A 60 0.67 -8.79 -2.13
N VAL A 61 1.41 -9.81 -1.74
CA VAL A 61 0.82 -11.13 -1.47
C VAL A 61 -0.22 -11.01 -0.35
N GLY A 62 -1.45 -11.36 -0.65
CA GLY A 62 -2.60 -11.25 0.25
C GLY A 62 -3.41 -9.96 0.09
N CYS A 63 -2.91 -8.98 -0.69
CA CYS A 63 -3.63 -7.75 -0.99
C CYS A 63 -3.20 -7.20 -2.36
N ASP A 64 -3.61 -7.89 -3.42
CA ASP A 64 -3.31 -7.51 -4.80
C ASP A 64 -4.32 -6.49 -5.36
N ASP A 65 -5.50 -6.43 -4.78
CA ASP A 65 -6.58 -5.51 -5.11
C ASP A 65 -7.43 -5.17 -3.88
N VAL A 66 -8.49 -4.40 -4.09
CA VAL A 66 -9.37 -3.93 -3.01
C VAL A 66 -10.00 -5.08 -2.20
N SER A 67 -10.22 -6.25 -2.77
CA SER A 67 -10.78 -7.39 -2.05
C SER A 67 -9.84 -7.93 -0.97
N GLY A 68 -8.54 -7.73 -1.13
CA GLY A 68 -7.52 -8.13 -0.16
C GLY A 68 -7.30 -7.15 1.00
N MET A 69 -7.92 -5.99 0.98
CA MET A 69 -7.74 -4.96 2.03
C MET A 69 -8.19 -5.44 3.41
N ILE A 70 -9.15 -6.36 3.47
CA ILE A 70 -9.59 -6.97 4.72
C ILE A 70 -8.45 -7.69 5.45
N HIS A 71 -7.50 -8.28 4.72
CA HIS A 71 -6.37 -8.98 5.31
C HIS A 71 -5.41 -8.05 6.07
N VAL A 72 -5.33 -6.78 5.65
CA VAL A 72 -4.58 -5.76 6.40
C VAL A 72 -5.25 -5.49 7.74
N THR A 73 -6.58 -5.36 7.76
CA THR A 73 -7.36 -5.20 9.00
C THR A 73 -7.18 -6.41 9.92
N GLU A 74 -7.28 -7.61 9.39
CA GLU A 74 -7.07 -8.85 10.14
C GLU A 74 -5.69 -8.90 10.79
N GLU A 75 -4.64 -8.53 10.06
CA GLU A 75 -3.27 -8.52 10.58
C GLU A 75 -3.08 -7.44 11.66
N LEU A 76 -3.67 -6.26 11.51
CA LEU A 76 -3.67 -5.23 12.55
C LEU A 76 -4.36 -5.73 13.83
N MET A 77 -5.53 -6.37 13.69
CA MET A 77 -6.24 -6.96 14.82
C MET A 77 -5.42 -8.05 15.50
N ARG A 78 -4.77 -8.92 14.73
CA ARG A 78 -3.92 -9.99 15.24
C ARG A 78 -2.74 -9.43 16.04
N ARG A 79 -2.21 -8.25 15.69
CA ARG A 79 -1.12 -7.57 16.41
C ARG A 79 -1.61 -6.75 17.61
N GLY A 80 -2.91 -6.75 17.90
CA GLY A 80 -3.48 -6.09 19.07
C GLY A 80 -3.78 -4.60 18.89
N TYR A 81 -3.88 -4.11 17.65
CA TYR A 81 -4.36 -2.76 17.39
C TYR A 81 -5.81 -2.62 17.85
N SER A 82 -6.14 -1.51 18.53
CA SER A 82 -7.51 -1.21 18.92
C SER A 82 -8.35 -0.78 17.72
N ASP A 83 -9.67 -0.89 17.84
CA ASP A 83 -10.61 -0.42 16.82
C ASP A 83 -10.37 1.05 16.46
N SER A 84 -10.13 1.88 17.47
CA SER A 84 -9.81 3.31 17.28
C SER A 84 -8.52 3.52 16.49
N GLU A 85 -7.48 2.74 16.75
CA GLU A 85 -6.23 2.80 16.01
C GLU A 85 -6.42 2.36 14.55
N ILE A 86 -7.19 1.31 14.31
CA ILE A 86 -7.50 0.81 12.97
C ILE A 86 -8.31 1.86 12.17
N GLU A 87 -9.30 2.50 12.79
CA GLU A 87 -10.05 3.60 12.15
C GLU A 87 -9.14 4.76 11.73
N LYS A 88 -8.19 5.14 12.58
CA LYS A 88 -7.20 6.18 12.27
C LYS A 88 -6.37 5.83 11.05
N ILE A 89 -5.86 4.60 10.99
CA ILE A 89 -5.02 4.09 9.90
C ILE A 89 -5.81 4.05 8.59
N TRP A 90 -7.05 3.59 8.60
CA TRP A 90 -7.87 3.46 7.40
C TRP A 90 -8.37 4.78 6.83
N GLY A 91 -8.51 5.81 7.61
CA GLY A 91 -9.00 7.07 7.07
C GLY A 91 -9.11 8.21 8.06
N GLY A 92 -9.19 7.92 9.36
CA GLY A 92 -9.36 8.95 10.40
C GLY A 92 -8.25 9.99 10.39
N ASN A 93 -7.00 9.56 10.24
CA ASN A 93 -5.85 10.46 10.16
C ASN A 93 -5.91 11.35 8.92
N LEU A 94 -6.20 10.78 7.76
CA LEU A 94 -6.32 11.53 6.51
C LEU A 94 -7.45 12.56 6.59
N MET A 95 -8.61 12.15 7.09
CA MET A 95 -9.78 13.03 7.23
C MET A 95 -9.53 14.18 8.22
N ARG A 96 -8.80 13.93 9.29
CA ARG A 96 -8.40 14.97 10.24
C ARG A 96 -7.53 16.03 9.57
N VAL A 97 -6.50 15.63 8.84
CA VAL A 97 -5.60 16.53 8.13
C VAL A 97 -6.35 17.28 7.03
N PHE A 98 -7.13 16.59 6.23
CA PHE A 98 -7.93 17.17 5.16
C PHE A 98 -8.92 18.22 5.69
N GLY A 99 -9.60 17.92 6.79
CA GLY A 99 -10.51 18.85 7.44
C GLY A 99 -9.81 20.14 7.91
N ARG A 100 -8.60 20.03 8.44
CA ARG A 100 -7.80 21.21 8.83
C ARG A 100 -7.38 22.05 7.63
N VAL A 101 -6.95 21.42 6.55
CA VAL A 101 -6.60 22.12 5.31
C VAL A 101 -7.81 22.86 4.75
N LEU A 102 -8.98 22.24 4.69
CA LEU A 102 -10.23 22.90 4.26
C LEU A 102 -10.61 24.09 5.15
N ALA A 103 -10.45 23.96 6.46
CA ALA A 103 -10.73 25.06 7.38
C ALA A 103 -9.82 26.27 7.15
N LEU A 104 -8.55 26.03 6.82
CA LEU A 104 -7.59 27.08 6.47
C LEU A 104 -7.87 27.70 5.10
N ALA A 105 -8.34 26.93 4.14
CA ALA A 105 -8.65 27.41 2.78
C ALA A 105 -9.88 28.34 2.71
N LYS A 106 -10.71 28.38 3.74
CA LYS A 106 -11.90 29.23 3.83
C LYS A 106 -11.62 30.67 4.29
N ARG A 107 -10.38 31.01 4.45
CA ARG A 107 -9.97 32.36 4.86
C ARG A 107 -10.05 33.37 3.72
#